data_d29ae4812d6100344d834b0651e17cc2
#
_entry.id   d29ae4812d6100344d834b0651e17cc2
#
_cell.length_a   1.000
_cell.length_b   1.000
_cell.length_c   1.000
_cell.angle_alpha   90.00
_cell.angle_beta   90.00
_cell.angle_gamma   90.00
#
_symmetry.space_group_name_H-M   'P 1'
#
loop_
_entity.id
_entity.type
_entity.pdbx_description
1 polymer ?
#
loop_
_entity_poly.entity_id
_entity_poly.type
_entity_poly.pdbx_seq_one_letter_code
_entity_poly.pdbx_strand_id
1 'polypeptide(L)'
;MLSLKKIHGIAASGRFVTYRALVLVQPMPSLTDLALGLVNVCLVRWLPRGGEVSRYWRPAFAWTAGTALAGAAYHGVLVGIPRVNALSWAVMSIMVVVVVSYLLAASVEQVLGRTRVVVFWLLRSVGLVAYVVVAATGHASITAIMWCESLTMANVVGLWIWAWRRHHPMAGLMLVAIGVSIAAAMLRLVPGAAALTGLDPDSGYHLGQIGGMVLLYHAVASAGRRSDAATPLSSTA
;
A
#
# COMPACT_ATOMS: atom_id res chain seq x y z
N MET A 1 -3.64 -28.19 -0.20
CA MET A 1 -2.65 -29.28 -0.50
C MET A 1 -1.62 -28.69 -1.47
N LEU A 2 -0.39 -28.43 -1.01
CA LEU A 2 0.67 -27.91 -1.88
C LEU A 2 0.93 -28.94 -2.99
N SER A 3 0.62 -28.57 -4.23
CA SER A 3 0.91 -29.43 -5.40
C SER A 3 2.39 -29.33 -5.72
N LEU A 4 3.17 -30.32 -5.30
CA LEU A 4 4.58 -30.44 -5.65
C LEU A 4 4.68 -31.22 -6.96
N LYS A 5 4.99 -30.52 -8.06
CA LYS A 5 5.34 -31.19 -9.32
C LYS A 5 6.72 -31.85 -9.20
N LYS A 6 6.76 -33.16 -9.41
CA LYS A 6 8.00 -33.93 -9.46
C LYS A 6 8.69 -33.71 -10.80
N ILE A 7 9.81 -33.01 -10.83
CA ILE A 7 10.65 -32.89 -12.03
C ILE A 7 11.78 -33.93 -11.94
N HIS A 8 11.85 -34.78 -12.91
CA HIS A 8 12.91 -35.81 -13.00
C HIS A 8 14.02 -35.29 -13.93
N GLY A 9 15.21 -35.09 -13.37
CA GLY A 9 16.41 -34.79 -14.12
C GLY A 9 17.40 -35.98 -14.01
N ILE A 10 18.11 -36.28 -15.09
CA ILE A 10 19.19 -37.28 -15.09
C ILE A 10 20.49 -36.52 -14.78
N ALA A 11 21.11 -36.83 -13.62
CA ALA A 11 22.44 -36.34 -13.32
C ALA A 11 23.48 -37.20 -14.04
N ALA A 12 24.64 -36.65 -14.36
CA ALA A 12 25.75 -37.30 -15.07
C ALA A 12 26.29 -38.60 -14.38
N SER A 13 25.84 -38.90 -13.18
CA SER A 13 26.14 -40.08 -12.41
C SER A 13 25.09 -41.22 -12.51
N GLY A 14 24.08 -41.08 -13.37
CA GLY A 14 23.00 -42.07 -13.49
C GLY A 14 22.04 -42.16 -12.30
N ARG A 15 22.17 -41.27 -11.31
CA ARG A 15 21.23 -41.21 -10.17
C ARG A 15 20.10 -40.19 -10.50
N PHE A 16 18.85 -40.63 -10.32
CA PHE A 16 17.70 -39.73 -10.40
C PHE A 16 17.73 -38.75 -9.21
N VAL A 17 17.97 -37.51 -9.46
CA VAL A 17 17.82 -36.45 -8.46
C VAL A 17 16.40 -35.85 -8.61
N THR A 18 15.59 -36.05 -7.58
CA THR A 18 14.23 -35.53 -7.54
C THR A 18 14.29 -34.12 -6.96
N TYR A 19 14.10 -33.09 -7.81
CA TYR A 19 13.92 -31.72 -7.36
C TYR A 19 12.44 -31.49 -7.04
N ARG A 20 12.17 -31.01 -5.81
CA ARG A 20 10.85 -30.49 -5.46
C ARG A 20 10.84 -29.00 -5.82
N ALA A 21 10.27 -28.66 -6.96
CA ALA A 21 10.04 -27.27 -7.30
C ALA A 21 8.87 -26.72 -6.49
N LEU A 22 9.07 -25.57 -5.83
CA LEU A 22 7.99 -24.82 -5.21
C LEU A 22 7.13 -24.22 -6.33
N VAL A 23 5.92 -24.74 -6.51
CA VAL A 23 4.98 -24.20 -7.50
C VAL A 23 4.11 -23.17 -6.78
N LEU A 24 4.19 -21.91 -7.20
CA LEU A 24 3.32 -20.86 -6.70
C LEU A 24 1.86 -21.13 -7.09
N VAL A 25 0.93 -20.94 -6.16
CA VAL A 25 -0.51 -21.20 -6.39
C VAL A 25 -1.10 -20.16 -7.34
N GLN A 26 -0.80 -18.89 -7.12
CA GLN A 26 -1.17 -17.75 -7.94
C GLN A 26 0.10 -16.96 -8.31
N PRO A 27 0.84 -17.37 -9.37
CA PRO A 27 2.17 -16.84 -9.63
C PRO A 27 2.16 -15.35 -9.97
N MET A 28 1.25 -14.87 -10.81
CA MET A 28 1.22 -13.47 -11.23
C MET A 28 0.88 -12.52 -10.10
N PRO A 29 -0.22 -12.69 -9.32
CA PRO A 29 -0.48 -11.89 -8.14
C PRO A 29 0.66 -11.93 -7.12
N SER A 30 1.26 -13.10 -6.86
CA SER A 30 2.39 -13.24 -5.94
C SER A 30 3.61 -12.43 -6.39
N LEU A 31 3.96 -12.47 -7.67
CA LEU A 31 5.12 -11.74 -8.22
C LEU A 31 4.88 -10.23 -8.24
N THR A 32 3.66 -9.78 -8.60
CA THR A 32 3.34 -8.35 -8.62
C THR A 32 3.26 -7.75 -7.21
N ASP A 33 2.76 -8.49 -6.23
CA ASP A 33 2.82 -8.11 -4.82
C ASP A 33 4.27 -8.07 -4.30
N LEU A 34 5.09 -9.06 -4.65
CA LEU A 34 6.51 -9.04 -4.32
C LEU A 34 7.20 -7.80 -4.90
N ALA A 35 6.94 -7.49 -6.17
CA ALA A 35 7.47 -6.29 -6.81
C ALA A 35 7.02 -5.00 -6.09
N LEU A 36 5.73 -4.88 -5.76
CA LEU A 36 5.19 -3.77 -4.99
C LEU A 36 5.88 -3.65 -3.62
N GLY A 37 6.06 -4.77 -2.93
CA GLY A 37 6.75 -4.80 -1.64
C GLY A 37 8.20 -4.32 -1.75
N LEU A 38 8.98 -4.87 -2.68
CA LEU A 38 10.38 -4.50 -2.89
C LEU A 38 10.54 -3.03 -3.31
N VAL A 39 9.69 -2.52 -4.21
CA VAL A 39 9.69 -1.10 -4.58
C VAL A 39 9.47 -0.25 -3.34
N ASN A 40 8.48 -0.54 -2.51
CA ASN A 40 8.23 0.23 -1.29
C ASN A 40 9.39 0.15 -0.29
N VAL A 41 10.08 -0.98 -0.14
CA VAL A 41 11.32 -1.07 0.67
C VAL A 41 12.38 -0.09 0.14
N CYS A 42 12.61 -0.03 -1.17
CA CYS A 42 13.52 0.92 -1.78
C CYS A 42 13.08 2.36 -1.52
N LEU A 43 11.80 2.68 -1.70
CA LEU A 43 11.24 4.01 -1.47
C LEU A 43 11.43 4.44 0.00
N VAL A 44 11.18 3.55 0.98
CA VAL A 44 11.47 3.81 2.41
C VAL A 44 12.94 4.18 2.64
N ARG A 45 13.85 3.47 1.96
CA ARG A 45 15.30 3.70 2.10
C ARG A 45 15.71 5.08 1.59
N TRP A 46 15.07 5.56 0.52
CA TRP A 46 15.39 6.82 -0.16
C TRP A 46 14.57 8.02 0.34
N LEU A 47 13.55 7.81 1.17
CA LEU A 47 12.78 8.93 1.73
C LEU A 47 13.68 9.85 2.57
N PRO A 48 13.53 11.19 2.42
CA PRO A 48 14.24 12.18 3.23
C PRO A 48 14.03 11.92 4.73
N ARG A 49 15.07 12.20 5.51
CA ARG A 49 15.05 12.12 6.97
C ARG A 49 15.16 13.53 7.54
N GLY A 50 14.04 14.08 8.01
CA GLY A 50 14.00 15.41 8.59
C GLY A 50 13.41 16.47 7.68
N GLY A 51 13.55 17.74 8.05
CA GLY A 51 12.96 18.87 7.35
C GLY A 51 11.46 19.01 7.58
N GLU A 52 10.76 19.58 6.61
CA GLU A 52 9.31 19.82 6.63
C GLU A 52 8.47 18.60 6.25
N VAL A 53 9.13 17.45 6.04
CA VAL A 53 8.45 16.20 5.67
C VAL A 53 7.87 15.53 6.92
N SER A 54 6.59 15.15 6.87
CA SER A 54 5.96 14.43 7.97
C SER A 54 6.69 13.12 8.29
N ARG A 55 6.94 12.91 9.58
CA ARG A 55 7.55 11.67 10.11
C ARG A 55 6.75 10.40 9.80
N TYR A 56 5.47 10.52 9.51
CA TYR A 56 4.57 9.40 9.27
C TYR A 56 4.66 8.82 7.86
N TRP A 57 5.30 9.51 6.88
CA TRP A 57 5.47 8.95 5.54
C TRP A 57 6.31 7.67 5.53
N ARG A 58 7.41 7.63 6.30
CA ARG A 58 8.24 6.42 6.34
C ARG A 58 7.50 5.19 6.85
N PRO A 59 6.81 5.23 8.01
CA PRO A 59 5.99 4.10 8.44
C PRO A 59 4.85 3.79 7.45
N ALA A 60 4.23 4.77 6.76
CA ALA A 60 3.24 4.50 5.73
C ALA A 60 3.81 3.61 4.61
N PHE A 61 4.94 3.98 4.03
CA PHE A 61 5.62 3.18 3.00
C PHE A 61 6.11 1.82 3.56
N ALA A 62 6.63 1.78 4.79
CA ALA A 62 7.11 0.54 5.40
C ALA A 62 5.98 -0.47 5.64
N TRP A 63 4.83 -0.01 6.14
CA TRP A 63 3.66 -0.86 6.32
C TRP A 63 3.05 -1.29 4.97
N THR A 64 3.06 -0.42 3.95
CA THR A 64 2.67 -0.80 2.57
C THR A 64 3.59 -1.90 2.04
N ALA A 65 4.91 -1.77 2.23
CA ALA A 65 5.86 -2.83 1.87
C ALA A 65 5.55 -4.15 2.58
N GLY A 66 5.35 -4.10 3.91
CA GLY A 66 5.01 -5.28 4.70
C GLY A 66 3.71 -5.94 4.25
N THR A 67 2.67 -5.15 3.96
CA THR A 67 1.38 -5.64 3.47
C THR A 67 1.52 -6.32 2.11
N ALA A 68 2.25 -5.73 1.18
CA ALA A 68 2.49 -6.32 -0.14
C ALA A 68 3.33 -7.60 -0.05
N LEU A 69 4.37 -7.65 0.80
CA LEU A 69 5.15 -8.87 1.03
C LEU A 69 4.30 -9.99 1.66
N ALA A 70 3.39 -9.64 2.58
CA ALA A 70 2.42 -10.59 3.13
C ALA A 70 1.44 -11.08 2.05
N GLY A 71 0.99 -10.20 1.15
CA GLY A 71 0.19 -10.55 -0.03
C GLY A 71 0.92 -11.50 -0.96
N ALA A 72 2.20 -11.25 -1.25
CA ALA A 72 3.03 -12.16 -2.05
C ALA A 72 3.11 -13.57 -1.45
N ALA A 73 3.31 -13.68 -0.14
CA ALA A 73 3.31 -14.95 0.56
C ALA A 73 1.92 -15.62 0.53
N TYR A 74 0.86 -14.82 0.68
CA TYR A 74 -0.50 -15.29 0.61
C TYR A 74 -0.82 -15.89 -0.77
N HIS A 75 -0.65 -15.13 -1.84
CA HIS A 75 -0.93 -15.57 -3.21
C HIS A 75 0.00 -16.71 -3.66
N GLY A 76 1.26 -16.70 -3.20
CA GLY A 76 2.23 -17.71 -3.57
C GLY A 76 1.99 -19.06 -2.90
N VAL A 77 1.64 -19.07 -1.62
CA VAL A 77 1.65 -20.28 -0.80
C VAL A 77 0.38 -20.43 0.05
N LEU A 78 -0.02 -19.40 0.80
CA LEU A 78 -1.00 -19.54 1.88
C LEU A 78 -2.43 -19.73 1.39
N VAL A 79 -2.79 -19.18 0.23
CA VAL A 79 -4.12 -19.30 -0.37
C VAL A 79 -4.52 -20.78 -0.59
N GLY A 80 -3.55 -21.66 -0.82
CA GLY A 80 -3.75 -23.11 -0.98
C GLY A 80 -3.99 -23.87 0.33
N ILE A 81 -3.91 -23.21 1.50
CA ILE A 81 -4.04 -23.82 2.83
C ILE A 81 -5.32 -23.31 3.51
N PRO A 82 -6.44 -24.06 3.49
CA PRO A 82 -7.74 -23.53 3.94
C PRO A 82 -7.76 -23.02 5.38
N ARG A 83 -7.01 -23.67 6.29
CA ARG A 83 -6.95 -23.28 7.71
C ARG A 83 -6.22 -21.94 7.94
N VAL A 84 -5.32 -21.59 7.05
CA VAL A 84 -4.48 -20.37 7.16
C VAL A 84 -5.10 -19.21 6.39
N ASN A 85 -5.93 -19.49 5.39
CA ASN A 85 -6.51 -18.51 4.50
C ASN A 85 -7.27 -17.40 5.26
N ALA A 86 -8.23 -17.77 6.11
CA ALA A 86 -9.03 -16.78 6.86
C ALA A 86 -8.16 -15.94 7.81
N LEU A 87 -7.17 -16.56 8.49
CA LEU A 87 -6.25 -15.86 9.37
C LEU A 87 -5.36 -14.88 8.58
N SER A 88 -4.85 -15.31 7.42
CA SER A 88 -4.02 -14.45 6.55
C SER A 88 -4.78 -13.22 6.10
N TRP A 89 -6.05 -13.38 5.69
CA TRP A 89 -6.90 -12.25 5.34
C TRP A 89 -7.17 -11.31 6.52
N ALA A 90 -7.41 -11.83 7.72
CA ALA A 90 -7.58 -11.01 8.91
C ALA A 90 -6.31 -10.18 9.22
N VAL A 91 -5.14 -10.81 9.16
CA VAL A 91 -3.86 -10.13 9.36
C VAL A 91 -3.63 -9.06 8.30
N MET A 92 -3.81 -9.36 7.02
CA MET A 92 -3.65 -8.38 5.94
C MET A 92 -4.64 -7.21 6.07
N SER A 93 -5.89 -7.48 6.49
CA SER A 93 -6.87 -6.42 6.74
C SER A 93 -6.43 -5.47 7.86
N ILE A 94 -5.88 -5.99 8.96
CA ILE A 94 -5.29 -5.16 10.02
C ILE A 94 -4.11 -4.34 9.49
N MET A 95 -3.25 -4.93 8.68
CA MET A 95 -2.13 -4.21 8.07
C MET A 95 -2.61 -3.08 7.17
N VAL A 96 -3.67 -3.26 6.38
CA VAL A 96 -4.31 -2.21 5.58
C VAL A 96 -4.84 -1.08 6.47
N VAL A 97 -5.51 -1.40 7.58
CA VAL A 97 -5.97 -0.41 8.59
C VAL A 97 -4.81 0.43 9.10
N VAL A 98 -3.67 -0.19 9.38
CA VAL A 98 -2.45 0.49 9.83
C VAL A 98 -1.87 1.37 8.72
N VAL A 99 -1.77 0.88 7.48
CA VAL A 99 -1.31 1.66 6.31
C VAL A 99 -2.17 2.92 6.15
N VAL A 100 -3.49 2.77 6.10
CA VAL A 100 -4.43 3.89 5.91
C VAL A 100 -4.33 4.90 7.07
N SER A 101 -4.15 4.41 8.31
CA SER A 101 -3.94 5.28 9.47
C SER A 101 -2.65 6.11 9.34
N TYR A 102 -1.54 5.53 8.87
CA TYR A 102 -0.30 6.26 8.65
C TYR A 102 -0.39 7.23 7.47
N LEU A 103 -1.08 6.88 6.38
CA LEU A 103 -1.34 7.78 5.25
C LEU A 103 -2.16 9.00 5.69
N LEU A 104 -3.20 8.79 6.50
CA LEU A 104 -3.99 9.88 7.07
C LEU A 104 -3.13 10.74 8.03
N ALA A 105 -2.37 10.13 8.95
CA ALA A 105 -1.52 10.85 9.88
C ALA A 105 -0.46 11.68 9.16
N ALA A 106 0.17 11.11 8.14
CA ALA A 106 1.13 11.79 7.29
C ALA A 106 0.50 13.00 6.58
N SER A 107 -0.70 12.82 6.01
CA SER A 107 -1.45 13.86 5.32
C SER A 107 -1.86 14.98 6.26
N VAL A 108 -2.40 14.66 7.43
CA VAL A 108 -2.80 15.65 8.45
C VAL A 108 -1.58 16.46 8.93
N GLU A 109 -0.48 15.79 9.29
CA GLU A 109 0.74 16.48 9.74
C GLU A 109 1.34 17.36 8.62
N GLN A 110 1.35 16.85 7.39
CA GLN A 110 1.93 17.55 6.25
C GLN A 110 1.13 18.80 5.86
N VAL A 111 -0.20 18.74 5.91
CA VAL A 111 -1.09 19.81 5.44
C VAL A 111 -1.46 20.78 6.55
N LEU A 112 -1.69 20.28 7.77
CA LEU A 112 -2.21 21.07 8.89
C LEU A 112 -1.17 21.34 9.98
N GLY A 113 -0.01 20.70 9.92
CA GLY A 113 1.07 20.80 10.90
C GLY A 113 0.97 19.81 12.07
N ARG A 114 2.08 19.72 12.83
CA ARG A 114 2.32 18.68 13.85
C ARG A 114 1.37 18.72 15.05
N THR A 115 0.73 19.83 15.32
CA THR A 115 -0.13 20.03 16.50
C THR A 115 -1.57 19.58 16.33
N ARG A 116 -1.93 19.04 15.14
CA ARG A 116 -3.33 18.72 14.78
C ARG A 116 -3.75 17.27 15.04
N VAL A 117 -3.28 16.68 16.15
CA VAL A 117 -3.63 15.29 16.54
C VAL A 117 -5.15 15.09 16.67
N VAL A 118 -5.88 16.07 17.16
CA VAL A 118 -7.34 16.01 17.28
C VAL A 118 -8.00 15.83 15.90
N VAL A 119 -7.51 16.56 14.88
CA VAL A 119 -8.03 16.43 13.51
C VAL A 119 -7.77 15.02 12.96
N PHE A 120 -6.59 14.45 13.21
CA PHE A 120 -6.31 13.07 12.85
C PHE A 120 -7.36 12.12 13.44
N TRP A 121 -7.62 12.20 14.75
CA TRP A 121 -8.58 11.30 15.40
C TRP A 121 -10.01 11.53 14.93
N LEU A 122 -10.43 12.77 14.69
CA LEU A 122 -11.75 13.08 14.13
C LEU A 122 -11.94 12.44 12.75
N LEU A 123 -10.97 12.60 11.85
CA LEU A 123 -11.03 12.01 10.51
C LEU A 123 -10.91 10.48 10.54
N ARG A 124 -10.06 9.94 11.43
CA ARG A 124 -9.89 8.49 11.56
C ARG A 124 -11.12 7.81 12.16
N SER A 125 -11.79 8.47 13.10
CA SER A 125 -12.99 7.92 13.74
C SER A 125 -14.12 7.66 12.74
N VAL A 126 -14.20 8.37 11.63
CA VAL A 126 -15.24 8.16 10.61
C VAL A 126 -15.27 6.70 10.13
N GLY A 127 -14.12 6.18 9.67
CA GLY A 127 -14.03 4.79 9.24
C GLY A 127 -14.17 3.79 10.40
N LEU A 128 -13.59 4.08 11.57
CA LEU A 128 -13.66 3.19 12.73
C LEU A 128 -15.10 3.06 13.27
N VAL A 129 -15.81 4.18 13.41
CA VAL A 129 -17.22 4.18 13.88
C VAL A 129 -18.10 3.48 12.84
N ALA A 130 -17.91 3.75 11.55
CA ALA A 130 -18.65 3.05 10.50
C ALA A 130 -18.46 1.52 10.61
N TYR A 131 -17.23 1.06 10.85
CA TYR A 131 -16.97 -0.37 11.04
C TYR A 131 -17.63 -0.93 12.30
N VAL A 132 -17.55 -0.22 13.43
CA VAL A 132 -18.21 -0.64 14.69
C VAL A 132 -19.72 -0.77 14.51
N VAL A 133 -20.36 0.18 13.82
CA VAL A 133 -21.80 0.11 13.51
C VAL A 133 -22.12 -1.11 12.65
N VAL A 134 -21.38 -1.34 11.57
CA VAL A 134 -21.55 -2.50 10.68
C VAL A 134 -21.32 -3.81 11.44
N ALA A 135 -20.32 -3.88 12.30
CA ALA A 135 -20.03 -5.04 13.12
C ALA A 135 -21.15 -5.32 14.16
N ALA A 136 -21.65 -4.26 14.81
CA ALA A 136 -22.73 -4.37 15.77
C ALA A 136 -24.07 -4.85 15.15
N THR A 137 -24.26 -4.62 13.84
CA THR A 137 -25.42 -5.15 13.09
C THR A 137 -25.21 -6.58 12.57
N GLY A 138 -24.14 -7.26 12.97
CA GLY A 138 -23.83 -8.64 12.59
C GLY A 138 -23.18 -8.79 11.20
N HIS A 139 -22.77 -7.69 10.57
CA HIS A 139 -22.17 -7.68 9.23
C HIS A 139 -20.63 -7.53 9.26
N ALA A 140 -20.00 -7.91 10.37
CA ALA A 140 -18.54 -7.88 10.49
C ALA A 140 -17.90 -8.79 9.43
N SER A 141 -17.19 -8.19 8.46
CA SER A 141 -16.53 -8.89 7.37
C SER A 141 -15.31 -8.10 6.90
N ILE A 142 -14.43 -8.77 6.16
CA ILE A 142 -13.29 -8.14 5.49
C ILE A 142 -13.77 -7.07 4.51
N THR A 143 -14.84 -7.34 3.77
CA THR A 143 -15.45 -6.36 2.86
C THR A 143 -15.92 -5.12 3.60
N ALA A 144 -16.50 -5.27 4.79
CA ALA A 144 -16.91 -4.15 5.64
C ALA A 144 -15.70 -3.30 6.08
N ILE A 145 -14.58 -3.92 6.47
CA ILE A 145 -13.33 -3.19 6.77
C ILE A 145 -12.87 -2.40 5.55
N MET A 146 -12.85 -3.00 4.36
CA MET A 146 -12.42 -2.32 3.13
C MET A 146 -13.29 -1.10 2.81
N TRP A 147 -14.60 -1.19 2.96
CA TRP A 147 -15.50 -0.05 2.78
C TRP A 147 -15.25 1.06 3.82
N CYS A 148 -15.06 0.69 5.08
CA CYS A 148 -14.80 1.65 6.16
C CYS A 148 -13.43 2.35 5.99
N GLU A 149 -12.42 1.62 5.52
CA GLU A 149 -11.12 2.22 5.18
C GLU A 149 -11.21 3.15 3.95
N SER A 150 -12.11 2.84 2.99
CA SER A 150 -12.38 3.73 1.86
C SER A 150 -12.95 5.08 2.31
N LEU A 151 -13.77 5.11 3.37
CA LEU A 151 -14.23 6.37 3.98
C LEU A 151 -13.07 7.17 4.58
N THR A 152 -12.13 6.50 5.25
CA THR A 152 -10.91 7.15 5.75
C THR A 152 -10.06 7.71 4.61
N MET A 153 -9.92 6.96 3.51
CA MET A 153 -9.21 7.44 2.32
C MET A 153 -9.93 8.61 1.64
N ALA A 154 -11.25 8.67 1.65
CA ALA A 154 -12.00 9.82 1.18
C ALA A 154 -11.67 11.11 1.97
N ASN A 155 -11.43 11.01 3.29
CA ASN A 155 -10.95 12.12 4.10
C ASN A 155 -9.52 12.57 3.66
N VAL A 156 -8.64 11.63 3.31
CA VAL A 156 -7.30 11.94 2.76
C VAL A 156 -7.43 12.71 1.45
N VAL A 157 -8.28 12.24 0.54
CA VAL A 157 -8.57 12.94 -0.74
C VAL A 157 -9.09 14.36 -0.49
N GLY A 158 -10.10 14.50 0.38
CA GLY A 158 -10.69 15.80 0.73
C GLY A 158 -9.66 16.77 1.29
N LEU A 159 -8.76 16.28 2.16
CA LEU A 159 -7.68 17.08 2.73
C LEU A 159 -6.69 17.57 1.65
N TRP A 160 -6.32 16.70 0.69
CA TRP A 160 -5.42 17.08 -0.39
C TRP A 160 -6.09 17.97 -1.44
N ILE A 161 -7.40 17.84 -1.70
CA ILE A 161 -8.16 18.80 -2.51
C ILE A 161 -8.18 20.16 -1.83
N TRP A 162 -8.43 20.22 -0.51
CA TRP A 162 -8.37 21.46 0.25
C TRP A 162 -6.97 22.09 0.20
N ALA A 163 -5.90 21.29 0.39
CA ALA A 163 -4.52 21.73 0.29
C ALA A 163 -4.19 22.29 -1.12
N TRP A 164 -4.69 21.64 -2.18
CA TRP A 164 -4.53 22.10 -3.56
C TRP A 164 -5.18 23.48 -3.78
N ARG A 165 -6.39 23.69 -3.27
CA ARG A 165 -7.05 24.99 -3.30
C ARG A 165 -6.30 26.08 -2.52
N ARG A 166 -5.46 25.68 -1.57
CA ARG A 166 -4.58 26.57 -0.80
C ARG A 166 -3.17 26.67 -1.38
N HIS A 167 -2.98 26.20 -2.62
CA HIS A 167 -1.69 26.23 -3.33
C HIS A 167 -0.55 25.50 -2.61
N HIS A 168 -0.87 24.45 -1.84
CA HIS A 168 0.15 23.62 -1.17
C HIS A 168 1.04 22.95 -2.21
N PRO A 169 2.39 23.06 -2.12
CA PRO A 169 3.31 22.70 -3.20
C PRO A 169 3.35 21.21 -3.55
N MET A 170 2.92 20.32 -2.64
CA MET A 170 2.83 18.88 -2.88
C MET A 170 1.49 18.43 -3.46
N ALA A 171 0.44 19.26 -3.35
CA ALA A 171 -0.94 18.80 -3.50
C ALA A 171 -1.24 18.26 -4.91
N GLY A 172 -0.73 18.90 -5.95
CA GLY A 172 -0.96 18.45 -7.33
C GLY A 172 -0.44 17.05 -7.59
N LEU A 173 0.83 16.78 -7.26
CA LEU A 173 1.43 15.47 -7.46
C LEU A 173 0.84 14.41 -6.52
N MET A 174 0.46 14.81 -5.30
CA MET A 174 -0.24 13.94 -4.35
C MET A 174 -1.59 13.48 -4.89
N LEU A 175 -2.40 14.39 -5.45
CA LEU A 175 -3.69 14.06 -6.06
C LEU A 175 -3.52 13.16 -7.29
N VAL A 176 -2.48 13.37 -8.09
CA VAL A 176 -2.15 12.46 -9.21
C VAL A 176 -1.81 11.06 -8.69
N ALA A 177 -0.97 10.94 -7.65
CA ALA A 177 -0.63 9.66 -7.04
C ALA A 177 -1.87 8.92 -6.51
N ILE A 178 -2.76 9.65 -5.82
CA ILE A 178 -4.03 9.10 -5.34
C ILE A 178 -4.92 8.68 -6.52
N GLY A 179 -5.02 9.51 -7.56
CA GLY A 179 -5.80 9.22 -8.76
C GLY A 179 -5.34 7.94 -9.47
N VAL A 180 -4.03 7.74 -9.61
CA VAL A 180 -3.45 6.50 -10.15
C VAL A 180 -3.80 5.28 -9.28
N SER A 181 -3.72 5.44 -7.95
CA SER A 181 -4.09 4.35 -7.02
C SER A 181 -5.58 4.01 -7.07
N ILE A 182 -6.45 5.00 -7.23
CA ILE A 182 -7.90 4.79 -7.43
C ILE A 182 -8.15 4.10 -8.77
N ALA A 183 -7.52 4.55 -9.85
CA ALA A 183 -7.64 3.92 -11.17
C ALA A 183 -7.20 2.46 -11.13
N ALA A 184 -6.11 2.14 -10.43
CA ALA A 184 -5.68 0.78 -10.20
C ALA A 184 -6.73 -0.05 -9.43
N ALA A 185 -7.35 0.52 -8.39
CA ALA A 185 -8.42 -0.15 -7.64
C ALA A 185 -9.64 -0.43 -8.53
N MET A 186 -9.96 0.45 -9.47
CA MET A 186 -11.06 0.25 -10.42
C MET A 186 -10.80 -0.92 -11.39
N LEU A 187 -9.54 -1.22 -11.75
CA LEU A 187 -9.22 -2.42 -12.55
C LEU A 187 -9.66 -3.71 -11.84
N ARG A 188 -9.59 -3.73 -10.52
CA ARG A 188 -10.03 -4.87 -9.71
C ARG A 188 -11.55 -4.92 -9.50
N LEU A 189 -12.17 -3.75 -9.31
CA LEU A 189 -13.58 -3.64 -8.91
C LEU A 189 -14.56 -3.69 -10.08
N VAL A 190 -14.14 -3.19 -11.26
CA VAL A 190 -15.01 -3.14 -12.45
C VAL A 190 -14.84 -4.41 -13.27
N PRO A 191 -15.91 -5.24 -13.41
CA PRO A 191 -15.84 -6.44 -14.24
C PRO A 191 -15.38 -6.13 -15.66
N GLY A 192 -14.42 -6.88 -16.16
CA GLY A 192 -13.89 -6.72 -17.52
C GLY A 192 -12.85 -5.60 -17.70
N ALA A 193 -12.67 -4.68 -16.74
CA ALA A 193 -11.66 -3.61 -16.87
C ALA A 193 -10.24 -4.17 -16.99
N ALA A 194 -9.92 -5.22 -16.24
CA ALA A 194 -8.61 -5.88 -16.31
C ALA A 194 -8.33 -6.52 -17.68
N ALA A 195 -9.37 -6.96 -18.40
CA ALA A 195 -9.20 -7.54 -19.74
C ALA A 195 -8.58 -6.55 -20.73
N LEU A 196 -8.75 -5.24 -20.54
CA LEU A 196 -8.11 -4.20 -21.34
C LEU A 196 -6.59 -4.18 -21.19
N THR A 197 -6.06 -4.71 -20.09
CA THR A 197 -4.61 -4.75 -19.80
C THR A 197 -3.98 -6.10 -20.17
N GLY A 198 -4.76 -7.13 -20.45
CA GLY A 198 -4.30 -8.51 -20.64
C GLY A 198 -3.78 -9.16 -19.34
N LEU A 199 -4.01 -8.54 -18.18
CA LEU A 199 -3.59 -9.02 -16.86
C LEU A 199 -4.81 -9.52 -16.08
N ASP A 200 -4.56 -10.35 -15.07
CA ASP A 200 -5.59 -10.61 -14.06
C ASP A 200 -5.84 -9.35 -13.19
N PRO A 201 -7.05 -9.21 -12.60
CA PRO A 201 -7.42 -8.00 -11.86
C PRO A 201 -6.48 -7.65 -10.70
N ASP A 202 -5.97 -8.65 -9.97
CA ASP A 202 -5.09 -8.42 -8.82
C ASP A 202 -3.71 -7.94 -9.29
N SER A 203 -3.15 -8.55 -10.33
CA SER A 203 -1.86 -8.14 -10.91
C SER A 203 -1.93 -6.72 -11.49
N GLY A 204 -3.00 -6.40 -12.22
CA GLY A 204 -3.23 -5.04 -12.74
C GLY A 204 -3.32 -4.00 -11.61
N TYR A 205 -4.01 -4.33 -10.53
CA TYR A 205 -4.10 -3.51 -9.33
C TYR A 205 -2.73 -3.27 -8.70
N HIS A 206 -1.91 -4.31 -8.47
CA HIS A 206 -0.60 -4.18 -7.83
C HIS A 206 0.37 -3.34 -8.67
N LEU A 207 0.39 -3.53 -10.00
CA LEU A 207 1.22 -2.73 -10.90
C LEU A 207 0.81 -1.25 -10.89
N GLY A 208 -0.48 -0.96 -10.90
CA GLY A 208 -0.98 0.41 -10.78
C GLY A 208 -0.63 1.03 -9.42
N GLN A 209 -0.68 0.25 -8.34
CA GLN A 209 -0.24 0.70 -7.01
C GLN A 209 1.26 1.02 -6.96
N ILE A 210 2.12 0.29 -7.68
CA ILE A 210 3.54 0.64 -7.81
C ILE A 210 3.66 2.06 -8.39
N GLY A 211 2.94 2.37 -9.48
CA GLY A 211 2.91 3.70 -10.08
C GLY A 211 2.46 4.78 -9.08
N GLY A 212 1.36 4.53 -8.36
CA GLY A 212 0.85 5.41 -7.31
C GLY A 212 1.87 5.67 -6.20
N MET A 213 2.54 4.63 -5.70
CA MET A 213 3.55 4.75 -4.64
C MET A 213 4.82 5.48 -5.09
N VAL A 214 5.26 5.30 -6.35
CA VAL A 214 6.38 6.05 -6.92
C VAL A 214 6.03 7.54 -7.03
N LEU A 215 4.84 7.88 -7.51
CA LEU A 215 4.39 9.28 -7.58
C LEU A 215 4.25 9.89 -6.18
N LEU A 216 3.71 9.14 -5.22
CA LEU A 216 3.63 9.55 -3.82
C LEU A 216 5.02 9.85 -3.24
N TYR A 217 5.99 8.97 -3.49
CA TYR A 217 7.38 9.18 -3.11
C TYR A 217 7.94 10.49 -3.71
N HIS A 218 7.73 10.73 -5.00
CA HIS A 218 8.19 11.95 -5.65
C HIS A 218 7.54 13.21 -5.05
N ALA A 219 6.26 13.15 -4.70
CA ALA A 219 5.59 14.26 -4.01
C ALA A 219 6.26 14.56 -2.67
N VAL A 220 6.54 13.53 -1.86
CA VAL A 220 7.15 13.67 -0.54
C VAL A 220 8.62 14.10 -0.65
N ALA A 221 9.40 13.48 -1.55
CA ALA A 221 10.83 13.79 -1.72
C ALA A 221 11.06 15.20 -2.27
N SER A 222 10.16 15.72 -3.11
CA SER A 222 10.26 17.09 -3.63
C SER A 222 10.08 18.15 -2.53
N ALA A 223 9.27 17.89 -1.51
CA ALA A 223 9.13 18.77 -0.36
C ALA A 223 10.42 18.85 0.46
N GLY A 224 11.04 17.71 0.75
CA GLY A 224 12.31 17.67 1.49
C GLY A 224 13.43 18.49 0.81
N ARG A 225 13.58 18.35 -0.51
CA ARG A 225 14.60 19.10 -1.27
C ARG A 225 14.40 20.62 -1.24
N ARG A 226 13.17 21.11 -1.17
CA ARG A 226 12.88 22.55 -1.08
C ARG A 226 13.29 23.12 0.26
N SER A 227 13.08 22.40 1.34
CA SER A 227 13.50 22.81 2.70
C SER A 227 15.03 22.94 2.81
N ASP A 228 15.77 22.00 2.24
CA ASP A 228 17.24 22.02 2.26
C ASP A 228 17.80 23.22 1.46
N ALA A 229 17.16 23.57 0.34
CA ALA A 229 17.56 24.70 -0.50
C ALA A 229 17.23 26.07 0.12
N ALA A 230 16.24 26.13 1.04
CA ALA A 230 15.82 27.37 1.70
C ALA A 230 16.63 27.70 2.95
N THR A 231 17.50 26.81 3.44
CA THR A 231 18.39 27.07 4.59
C THR A 231 19.68 27.74 4.06
N PRO A 232 19.86 29.09 4.21
CA PRO A 232 21.11 29.73 3.83
C PRO A 232 22.23 29.13 4.69
N LEU A 233 23.36 28.83 4.05
CA LEU A 233 24.61 28.58 4.78
C LEU A 233 24.84 29.83 5.66
N SER A 234 24.55 29.73 6.97
CA SER A 234 24.99 30.75 7.91
C SER A 234 26.51 30.78 7.81
N SER A 235 27.02 31.79 7.10
CA SER A 235 28.43 32.06 6.96
C SER A 235 29.02 32.15 8.37
N THR A 236 29.79 31.15 8.73
CA THR A 236 30.74 31.23 9.85
C THR A 236 31.66 32.40 9.57
N ALA A 237 31.37 33.54 10.20
CA ALA A 237 32.32 34.64 10.38
C ALA A 237 33.03 34.41 11.70
#